data_0fe0a8db72c0f8a886c51354c0ba8d60
#
_entry.id   0fe0a8db72c0f8a886c51354c0ba8d60
#
_cell.length_a   1.000
_cell.length_b   1.000
_cell.length_c   1.000
_cell.angle_alpha   90.00
_cell.angle_beta   90.00
_cell.angle_gamma   90.00
#
_symmetry.space_group_name_H-M   'P 1'
#
loop_
_entity.id
_entity.type
_entity.pdbx_description
1 polymer ?
#
loop_
_entity_poly.entity_id
_entity_poly.type
_entity_poly.pdbx_seq_one_letter_code
_entity_poly.pdbx_strand_id
1 'polypeptide(L)'
;MMKVSDPIIFGQAVSVFFDDVFKKHSAVFAELGINANNGLGDVLTKIKTLEPSKKSEIQGDIQAVYAKQPDVAMVDSDKGITNLNVPSDVIVDASMPAMIRSSGQMWNKEGKQQDTMAVIPDRCYAGVFQETINFCKQHGAFDPTTMGSVSNVGLMAQKAQEYGSHDKTFQISAAGTLRVVSTDG
;
A
#
# COMPACT_ATOMS: atom_id res chain seq x y z
N MET A 1 11.41 -7.07 0.41
CA MET A 1 11.22 -5.60 0.53
C MET A 1 9.79 -5.31 0.95
N MET A 2 9.60 -4.39 1.83
CA MET A 2 8.28 -3.86 2.20
C MET A 2 8.34 -2.33 2.11
N LYS A 3 7.28 -1.70 1.63
CA LYS A 3 7.20 -0.26 1.52
C LYS A 3 6.06 0.30 2.38
N VAL A 4 6.34 1.36 3.10
CA VAL A 4 5.39 2.08 3.96
C VAL A 4 5.39 3.54 3.58
N SER A 5 4.26 4.07 3.09
CA SER A 5 4.17 5.45 2.63
C SER A 5 2.74 5.85 2.26
N ASP A 6 2.50 7.15 2.13
CA ASP A 6 1.29 7.70 1.51
C ASP A 6 1.19 7.34 0.01
N PRO A 7 0.02 7.51 -0.62
CA PRO A 7 -0.21 7.09 -2.00
C PRO A 7 0.71 7.71 -3.03
N ILE A 8 1.14 8.96 -2.86
CA ILE A 8 1.98 9.64 -3.85
C ILE A 8 3.37 9.02 -3.86
N ILE A 9 4.00 8.90 -2.68
CA ILE A 9 5.33 8.28 -2.55
C ILE A 9 5.23 6.79 -2.85
N PHE A 10 4.12 6.16 -2.47
CA PHE A 10 3.82 4.78 -2.83
C PHE A 10 3.76 4.60 -4.35
N GLY A 11 3.06 5.48 -5.06
CA GLY A 11 3.00 5.47 -6.51
C GLY A 11 4.37 5.61 -7.17
N GLN A 12 5.26 6.42 -6.61
CA GLN A 12 6.64 6.49 -7.08
C GLN A 12 7.37 5.15 -6.92
N ALA A 13 7.21 4.50 -5.75
CA ALA A 13 7.81 3.19 -5.53
C ALA A 13 7.27 2.13 -6.51
N VAL A 14 5.94 2.13 -6.76
CA VAL A 14 5.30 1.25 -7.74
C VAL A 14 5.84 1.51 -9.15
N SER A 15 5.92 2.78 -9.56
CA SER A 15 6.41 3.16 -10.87
C SER A 15 7.87 2.76 -11.10
N VAL A 16 8.72 2.90 -10.08
CA VAL A 16 10.13 2.51 -10.16
C VAL A 16 10.28 0.98 -10.16
N PHE A 17 9.52 0.29 -9.32
CA PHE A 17 9.60 -1.17 -9.25
C PHE A 17 9.15 -1.84 -10.56
N PHE A 18 8.08 -1.33 -11.18
CA PHE A 18 7.51 -1.82 -12.44
C PHE A 18 7.83 -0.93 -13.65
N ASP A 19 8.96 -0.23 -13.64
CA ASP A 19 9.32 0.76 -14.67
C ASP A 19 9.24 0.20 -16.09
N ASP A 20 9.75 -1.01 -16.31
CA ASP A 20 9.71 -1.68 -17.62
C ASP A 20 8.26 -1.88 -18.10
N VAL A 21 7.34 -2.25 -17.19
CA VAL A 21 5.92 -2.47 -17.52
C VAL A 21 5.22 -1.16 -17.83
N PHE A 22 5.43 -0.14 -16.98
CA PHE A 22 4.82 1.18 -17.18
C PHE A 22 5.29 1.86 -18.46
N LYS A 23 6.57 1.72 -18.82
CA LYS A 23 7.11 2.22 -20.08
C LYS A 23 6.57 1.49 -21.29
N LYS A 24 6.64 0.15 -21.27
CA LYS A 24 6.21 -0.70 -22.40
C LYS A 24 4.73 -0.51 -22.71
N HIS A 25 3.89 -0.39 -21.70
CA HIS A 25 2.42 -0.32 -21.85
C HIS A 25 1.85 1.08 -21.62
N SER A 26 2.67 2.13 -21.69
CA SER A 26 2.31 3.50 -21.34
C SER A 26 1.04 4.02 -22.05
N ALA A 27 0.90 3.75 -23.34
CA ALA A 27 -0.28 4.17 -24.12
C ALA A 27 -1.56 3.50 -23.62
N VAL A 28 -1.53 2.19 -23.41
CA VAL A 28 -2.68 1.42 -22.89
C VAL A 28 -3.02 1.85 -21.45
N PHE A 29 -2.01 2.09 -20.63
CA PHE A 29 -2.21 2.53 -19.26
C PHE A 29 -2.81 3.93 -19.16
N ALA A 30 -2.42 4.84 -20.08
CA ALA A 30 -3.04 6.16 -20.19
C ALA A 30 -4.52 6.06 -20.62
N GLU A 31 -4.83 5.23 -21.62
CA GLU A 31 -6.20 5.00 -22.10
C GLU A 31 -7.09 4.43 -20.98
N LEU A 32 -6.58 3.49 -20.21
CA LEU A 32 -7.30 2.90 -19.07
C LEU A 32 -7.35 3.81 -17.83
N GLY A 33 -6.66 4.96 -17.84
CA GLY A 33 -6.57 5.85 -16.70
C GLY A 33 -5.91 5.20 -15.48
N ILE A 34 -4.90 4.33 -15.71
CA ILE A 34 -4.16 3.68 -14.64
C ILE A 34 -3.37 4.71 -13.83
N ASN A 35 -3.49 4.62 -12.51
CA ASN A 35 -2.79 5.50 -11.59
C ASN A 35 -1.92 4.68 -10.63
N ALA A 36 -0.60 4.83 -10.74
CA ALA A 36 0.37 4.14 -9.88
C ALA A 36 0.16 4.43 -8.38
N ASN A 37 -0.43 5.57 -8.04
CA ASN A 37 -0.76 5.91 -6.65
C ASN A 37 -1.78 4.93 -6.03
N ASN A 38 -2.56 4.26 -6.85
CA ASN A 38 -3.49 3.21 -6.41
C ASN A 38 -2.84 1.81 -6.37
N GLY A 39 -1.57 1.71 -6.71
CA GLY A 39 -0.81 0.47 -6.68
C GLY A 39 -0.99 -0.44 -7.89
N LEU A 40 -0.32 -1.58 -7.86
CA LEU A 40 -0.43 -2.60 -8.91
C LEU A 40 -1.87 -3.15 -9.03
N GLY A 41 -2.64 -3.12 -7.96
CA GLY A 41 -4.04 -3.54 -7.95
C GLY A 41 -4.92 -2.77 -8.93
N ASP A 42 -4.63 -1.49 -9.15
CA ASP A 42 -5.31 -0.66 -10.15
C ASP A 42 -5.04 -1.20 -11.58
N VAL A 43 -3.77 -1.50 -11.86
CA VAL A 43 -3.37 -2.14 -13.13
C VAL A 43 -4.13 -3.45 -13.32
N LEU A 44 -4.03 -4.37 -12.34
CA LEU A 44 -4.64 -5.70 -12.41
C LEU A 44 -6.16 -5.67 -12.56
N THR A 45 -6.79 -4.63 -12.02
CA THR A 45 -8.24 -4.45 -12.14
C THR A 45 -8.63 -3.93 -13.51
N LYS A 46 -7.95 -2.90 -13.99
CA LYS A 46 -8.30 -2.22 -15.24
C LYS A 46 -7.96 -3.03 -16.49
N ILE A 47 -6.86 -3.78 -16.47
CA ILE A 47 -6.52 -4.66 -17.61
C ILE A 47 -7.51 -5.81 -17.83
N LYS A 48 -8.46 -6.06 -16.90
CA LYS A 48 -9.52 -7.06 -17.09
C LYS A 48 -10.46 -6.72 -18.25
N THR A 49 -10.53 -5.45 -18.64
CA THR A 49 -11.35 -4.97 -19.75
C THR A 49 -10.69 -5.16 -21.12
N LEU A 50 -9.41 -5.48 -21.15
CA LEU A 50 -8.65 -5.69 -22.38
C LEU A 50 -8.91 -7.07 -22.99
N GLU A 51 -8.59 -7.18 -24.29
CA GLU A 51 -8.54 -8.47 -24.97
C GLU A 51 -7.62 -9.46 -24.22
N PRO A 52 -7.98 -10.77 -24.20
CA PRO A 52 -7.24 -11.78 -23.45
C PRO A 52 -5.73 -11.84 -23.76
N SER A 53 -5.37 -11.66 -25.03
CA SER A 53 -3.97 -11.65 -25.48
C SER A 53 -3.18 -10.50 -24.86
N LYS A 54 -3.73 -9.28 -24.90
CA LYS A 54 -3.08 -8.09 -24.35
C LYS A 54 -3.00 -8.12 -22.83
N LYS A 55 -4.07 -8.58 -22.18
CA LYS A 55 -4.06 -8.83 -20.74
C LYS A 55 -2.98 -9.81 -20.34
N SER A 56 -2.87 -10.94 -21.08
CA SER A 56 -1.86 -11.98 -20.81
C SER A 56 -0.43 -11.47 -20.99
N GLU A 57 -0.20 -10.64 -22.02
CA GLU A 57 1.09 -9.97 -22.23
C GLU A 57 1.49 -9.12 -21.02
N ILE A 58 0.60 -8.22 -20.58
CA ILE A 58 0.87 -7.34 -19.44
C ILE A 58 1.13 -8.15 -18.17
N GLN A 59 0.34 -9.18 -17.92
CA GLN A 59 0.54 -10.07 -16.77
C GLN A 59 1.88 -10.81 -16.84
N GLY A 60 2.29 -11.25 -18.02
CA GLY A 60 3.59 -11.88 -18.24
C GLY A 60 4.75 -10.91 -17.93
N ASP A 61 4.65 -9.66 -18.38
CA ASP A 61 5.66 -8.63 -18.09
C ASP A 61 5.74 -8.32 -16.60
N ILE A 62 4.60 -8.24 -15.89
CA ILE A 62 4.58 -8.07 -14.45
C ILE A 62 5.30 -9.22 -13.73
N GLN A 63 5.05 -10.48 -14.15
CA GLN A 63 5.75 -11.63 -13.58
C GLN A 63 7.25 -11.60 -13.89
N ALA A 64 7.64 -11.14 -15.05
CA ALA A 64 9.05 -10.98 -15.42
C ALA A 64 9.75 -9.92 -14.54
N VAL A 65 9.05 -8.86 -14.14
CA VAL A 65 9.58 -7.88 -13.19
C VAL A 65 9.76 -8.52 -11.81
N TYR A 66 8.77 -9.23 -11.29
CA TYR A 66 8.90 -9.94 -10.00
C TYR A 66 10.05 -10.95 -9.99
N ALA A 67 10.37 -11.55 -11.13
CA ALA A 67 11.49 -12.49 -11.24
C ALA A 67 12.88 -11.81 -11.19
N LYS A 68 12.96 -10.52 -11.50
CA LYS A 68 14.22 -9.75 -11.55
C LYS A 68 14.44 -8.88 -10.32
N GLN A 69 13.36 -8.39 -9.74
CA GLN A 69 13.38 -7.46 -8.62
C GLN A 69 13.45 -8.20 -7.27
N PRO A 70 13.80 -7.51 -6.17
CA PRO A 70 13.76 -8.11 -4.84
C PRO A 70 12.37 -8.66 -4.52
N ASP A 71 12.30 -9.75 -3.76
CA ASP A 71 11.05 -10.27 -3.23
C ASP A 71 10.28 -9.21 -2.47
N VAL A 72 8.96 -9.16 -2.67
CA VAL A 72 8.07 -8.21 -2.01
C VAL A 72 7.32 -8.91 -0.88
N ALA A 73 7.23 -8.26 0.27
CA ALA A 73 6.43 -8.73 1.39
C ALA A 73 4.96 -8.92 0.97
N MET A 74 4.38 -10.03 1.41
CA MET A 74 2.99 -10.37 1.09
C MET A 74 2.04 -9.76 2.12
N VAL A 75 0.92 -9.26 1.64
CA VAL A 75 -0.25 -8.89 2.47
C VAL A 75 -1.17 -10.10 2.59
N ASP A 76 -1.36 -10.83 1.52
CA ASP A 76 -2.13 -12.07 1.48
C ASP A 76 -1.43 -13.05 0.51
N SER A 77 -0.69 -13.99 1.08
CA SER A 77 0.10 -14.96 0.29
C SER A 77 -0.81 -15.89 -0.52
N ASP A 78 -1.96 -16.27 0.02
CA ASP A 78 -2.88 -17.20 -0.64
C ASP A 78 -3.50 -16.60 -1.91
N LYS A 79 -3.69 -15.27 -1.91
CA LYS A 79 -4.25 -14.52 -3.03
C LYS A 79 -3.19 -13.86 -3.91
N GLY A 80 -1.92 -13.98 -3.56
CA GLY A 80 -0.84 -13.32 -4.29
C GLY A 80 -0.85 -11.79 -4.16
N ILE A 81 -1.43 -11.25 -3.08
CA ILE A 81 -1.48 -9.81 -2.83
C ILE A 81 -0.20 -9.38 -2.12
N THR A 82 0.58 -8.56 -2.80
CA THR A 82 1.83 -8.01 -2.26
C THR A 82 1.63 -6.65 -1.61
N ASN A 83 2.62 -6.20 -0.86
CA ASN A 83 2.68 -4.83 -0.31
C ASN A 83 2.65 -3.72 -1.39
N LEU A 84 2.86 -4.05 -2.67
CA LEU A 84 2.78 -3.10 -3.78
C LEU A 84 1.42 -3.07 -4.51
N ASN A 85 0.47 -3.91 -4.11
CA ASN A 85 -0.84 -3.96 -4.77
C ASN A 85 -1.67 -2.72 -4.54
N VAL A 86 -1.71 -2.21 -3.30
CA VAL A 86 -2.49 -1.03 -2.91
C VAL A 86 -1.71 -0.20 -1.89
N PRO A 87 -1.91 1.13 -1.86
CA PRO A 87 -1.29 1.99 -0.86
C PRO A 87 -1.78 1.63 0.53
N SER A 88 -0.91 1.82 1.51
CA SER A 88 -1.26 1.74 2.92
C SER A 88 -0.97 3.06 3.60
N ASP A 89 -1.75 3.36 4.61
CA ASP A 89 -1.55 4.56 5.38
C ASP A 89 -0.46 4.39 6.43
N VAL A 90 0.32 5.45 6.62
CA VAL A 90 1.46 5.44 7.54
C VAL A 90 1.00 5.36 8.99
N ILE A 91 -0.13 5.98 9.35
CA ILE A 91 -0.56 6.13 10.75
C ILE A 91 -1.04 4.80 11.33
N VAL A 92 -1.72 4.00 10.55
CA VAL A 92 -2.31 2.72 10.99
C VAL A 92 -1.92 1.57 10.07
N ASP A 93 -0.77 1.67 9.43
CA ASP A 93 -0.26 0.60 8.58
C ASP A 93 0.06 -0.63 9.43
N ALA A 94 -0.73 -1.67 9.26
CA ALA A 94 -0.55 -2.93 9.95
C ALA A 94 0.77 -3.64 9.58
N SER A 95 1.39 -3.28 8.47
CA SER A 95 2.63 -3.91 8.00
C SER A 95 3.81 -3.61 8.93
N MET A 96 4.00 -2.35 9.36
CA MET A 96 5.11 -2.00 10.25
C MET A 96 4.98 -2.63 11.65
N PRO A 97 3.84 -2.52 12.35
CA PRO A 97 3.66 -3.22 13.61
C PRO A 97 3.86 -4.73 13.49
N ALA A 98 3.38 -5.35 12.42
CA ALA A 98 3.58 -6.77 12.17
C ALA A 98 5.06 -7.14 11.99
N MET A 99 5.80 -6.36 11.18
CA MET A 99 7.22 -6.56 10.96
C MET A 99 8.02 -6.40 12.27
N ILE A 100 7.74 -5.37 13.06
CA ILE A 100 8.44 -5.13 14.34
C ILE A 100 8.17 -6.28 15.32
N ARG A 101 6.92 -6.71 15.46
CA ARG A 101 6.57 -7.86 16.32
C ARG A 101 7.20 -9.17 15.86
N SER A 102 7.45 -9.31 14.57
CA SER A 102 8.08 -10.46 13.95
C SER A 102 9.61 -10.30 13.82
N SER A 103 10.23 -9.46 14.64
CA SER A 103 11.69 -9.26 14.68
C SER A 103 12.29 -8.86 13.32
N GLY A 104 11.58 -8.05 12.54
CA GLY A 104 12.03 -7.59 11.23
C GLY A 104 11.65 -8.51 10.07
N GLN A 105 10.74 -9.45 10.29
CA GLN A 105 10.30 -10.40 9.29
C GLN A 105 8.88 -10.11 8.79
N MET A 106 8.63 -10.46 7.54
CA MET A 106 7.30 -10.44 6.90
C MET A 106 7.09 -11.75 6.14
N TRP A 107 5.87 -11.98 5.71
CA TRP A 107 5.52 -13.17 4.93
C TRP A 107 6.00 -13.06 3.50
N ASN A 108 6.57 -14.13 3.00
CA ASN A 108 6.92 -14.32 1.60
C ASN A 108 5.77 -15.00 0.81
N LYS A 109 5.98 -15.22 -0.47
CA LYS A 109 4.98 -15.84 -1.36
C LYS A 109 4.58 -17.27 -0.97
N GLU A 110 5.43 -17.99 -0.24
CA GLU A 110 5.15 -19.31 0.31
C GLU A 110 4.44 -19.25 1.68
N GLY A 111 4.06 -18.08 2.15
CA GLY A 111 3.42 -17.89 3.45
C GLY A 111 4.36 -18.10 4.65
N LYS A 112 5.68 -18.05 4.43
CA LYS A 112 6.70 -18.18 5.47
C LYS A 112 7.28 -16.83 5.84
N GLN A 113 7.76 -16.70 7.07
CA GLN A 113 8.46 -15.50 7.51
C GLN A 113 9.85 -15.42 6.86
N GLN A 114 10.21 -14.23 6.41
CA GLN A 114 11.49 -13.91 5.76
C GLN A 114 11.95 -12.54 6.22
N ASP A 115 13.25 -12.38 6.41
CA ASP A 115 13.86 -11.09 6.75
C ASP A 115 13.47 -10.02 5.75
N THR A 116 13.11 -8.84 6.23
CA THR A 116 12.51 -7.81 5.42
C THR A 116 13.21 -6.48 5.57
N MET A 117 13.55 -5.87 4.45
CA MET A 117 13.96 -4.48 4.41
C MET A 117 12.72 -3.59 4.23
N ALA A 118 12.43 -2.75 5.21
CA ALA A 118 11.38 -1.75 5.11
C ALA A 118 11.92 -0.49 4.44
N VAL A 119 11.24 -0.03 3.40
CA VAL A 119 11.50 1.25 2.74
C VAL A 119 10.51 2.26 3.28
N ILE A 120 11.00 3.21 4.05
CA ILE A 120 10.21 4.25 4.71
C ILE A 120 10.63 5.60 4.12
N PRO A 121 9.70 6.44 3.63
CA PRO A 121 10.04 7.64 2.87
C PRO A 121 10.63 8.77 3.71
N ASP A 122 10.33 8.81 5.00
CA ASP A 122 10.79 9.88 5.88
C ASP A 122 11.11 9.38 7.30
N ARG A 123 11.49 10.33 8.16
CA ARG A 123 11.85 10.06 9.56
C ARG A 123 10.65 10.16 10.52
N CYS A 124 9.48 10.58 10.04
CA CYS A 124 8.31 10.84 10.88
C CYS A 124 7.71 9.57 11.44
N TYR A 125 7.89 8.44 10.76
CA TYR A 125 7.28 7.18 11.16
C TYR A 125 7.63 6.77 12.59
N ALA A 126 8.89 6.94 13.01
CA ALA A 126 9.32 6.59 14.36
C ALA A 126 8.57 7.40 15.44
N GLY A 127 8.35 8.69 15.20
CA GLY A 127 7.57 9.57 16.10
C GLY A 127 6.10 9.16 16.17
N VAL A 128 5.46 8.96 15.02
CA VAL A 128 4.07 8.50 14.93
C VAL A 128 3.89 7.18 15.65
N PHE A 129 4.79 6.22 15.41
CA PHE A 129 4.74 4.92 16.05
C PHE A 129 4.93 5.01 17.56
N GLN A 130 5.87 5.83 18.05
CA GLN A 130 6.10 6.04 19.47
C GLN A 130 4.90 6.66 20.15
N GLU A 131 4.28 7.69 19.55
CA GLU A 131 3.07 8.32 20.10
C GLU A 131 1.88 7.36 20.11
N THR A 132 1.74 6.51 19.11
CA THR A 132 0.74 5.45 19.09
C THR A 132 0.92 4.48 20.27
N ILE A 133 2.16 4.08 20.55
CA ILE A 133 2.48 3.25 21.72
C ILE A 133 2.16 3.97 23.02
N ASN A 134 2.55 5.24 23.15
CA ASN A 134 2.28 6.05 24.33
C ASN A 134 0.79 6.20 24.59
N PHE A 135 0.02 6.48 23.54
CA PHE A 135 -1.45 6.54 23.62
C PHE A 135 -2.03 5.20 24.10
N CYS A 136 -1.62 4.08 23.51
CA CYS A 136 -2.12 2.77 23.90
C CYS A 136 -1.76 2.40 25.35
N LYS A 137 -0.61 2.84 25.84
CA LYS A 137 -0.23 2.63 27.26
C LYS A 137 -1.15 3.39 28.22
N GLN A 138 -1.64 4.56 27.83
CA GLN A 138 -2.52 5.39 28.66
C GLN A 138 -4.00 5.00 28.55
N HIS A 139 -4.45 4.62 27.38
CA HIS A 139 -5.86 4.46 27.05
C HIS A 139 -6.25 3.02 26.68
N GLY A 140 -5.31 2.10 26.61
CA GLY A 140 -5.53 0.74 26.13
C GLY A 140 -5.36 0.62 24.62
N ALA A 141 -5.54 -0.59 24.10
CA ALA A 141 -5.46 -0.86 22.67
C ALA A 141 -6.59 -0.15 21.92
N PHE A 142 -6.33 0.22 20.67
CA PHE A 142 -7.38 0.69 19.78
C PHE A 142 -8.46 -0.39 19.60
N ASP A 143 -9.70 0.03 19.69
CA ASP A 143 -10.86 -0.82 19.42
C ASP A 143 -11.44 -0.44 18.05
N PRO A 144 -11.31 -1.29 17.03
CA PRO A 144 -11.84 -1.02 15.69
C PRO A 144 -13.35 -0.77 15.67
N THR A 145 -14.08 -1.27 16.67
CA THR A 145 -15.54 -1.08 16.73
C THR A 145 -15.94 0.32 17.17
N THR A 146 -15.05 1.03 17.85
CA THR A 146 -15.30 2.39 18.36
C THR A 146 -14.53 3.46 17.58
N MET A 147 -13.60 3.06 16.72
CA MET A 147 -12.88 3.97 15.84
C MET A 147 -13.78 4.43 14.71
N GLY A 148 -13.68 5.71 14.36
CA GLY A 148 -14.35 6.24 13.19
C GLY A 148 -13.89 5.51 11.93
N SER A 149 -14.84 5.12 11.09
CA SER A 149 -14.58 4.49 9.81
C SER A 149 -15.01 5.39 8.67
N VAL A 150 -14.19 5.50 7.64
CA VAL A 150 -14.53 6.16 6.39
C VAL A 150 -14.76 5.07 5.34
N SER A 151 -15.77 5.23 4.47
CA SER A 151 -16.04 4.24 3.44
C SER A 151 -14.81 3.98 2.59
N ASN A 152 -14.46 2.73 2.42
CA ASN A 152 -13.28 2.32 1.72
C ASN A 152 -13.29 2.75 0.25
N VAL A 153 -12.20 3.32 -0.19
CA VAL A 153 -12.00 3.81 -1.56
C VAL A 153 -10.82 3.12 -2.25
N GLY A 154 -10.61 1.85 -1.97
CA GLY A 154 -9.62 1.04 -2.67
C GLY A 154 -8.29 0.95 -1.97
N LEU A 155 -8.32 0.98 -0.67
CA LEU A 155 -7.14 0.68 0.12
C LEU A 155 -6.79 -0.79 0.12
N MET A 156 -5.78 -1.09 0.89
CA MET A 156 -5.20 -2.39 1.12
C MET A 156 -6.24 -3.49 1.26
N ALA A 157 -5.77 -4.71 1.19
CA ALA A 157 -6.54 -5.89 1.49
C ALA A 157 -7.42 -5.68 2.71
N GLN A 158 -8.61 -6.26 2.69
CA GLN A 158 -9.62 -6.15 3.76
C GLN A 158 -9.04 -6.33 5.16
N LYS A 159 -8.01 -7.16 5.32
CA LYS A 159 -7.33 -7.37 6.60
C LYS A 159 -6.71 -6.10 7.20
N ALA A 160 -6.30 -5.13 6.39
CA ALA A 160 -5.80 -3.88 6.90
C ALA A 160 -6.89 -3.03 7.58
N GLN A 161 -8.12 -3.13 7.12
CA GLN A 161 -9.28 -2.48 7.74
C GLN A 161 -9.57 -3.02 9.14
N GLU A 162 -9.35 -4.30 9.36
CA GLU A 162 -9.52 -4.93 10.68
C GLU A 162 -8.60 -4.33 11.74
N TYR A 163 -7.50 -3.70 11.31
CA TYR A 163 -6.56 -3.02 12.18
C TYR A 163 -6.77 -1.50 12.25
N GLY A 164 -7.83 -0.98 11.64
CA GLY A 164 -8.16 0.44 11.67
C GLY A 164 -7.42 1.27 10.63
N SER A 165 -6.93 0.67 9.56
CA SER A 165 -6.38 1.39 8.41
C SER A 165 -7.46 2.31 7.83
N HIS A 166 -7.14 3.57 7.57
CA HIS A 166 -8.14 4.48 7.02
C HIS A 166 -8.30 4.29 5.51
N ASP A 167 -9.41 4.77 5.00
CA ASP A 167 -9.93 4.49 3.68
C ASP A 167 -9.74 5.61 2.70
N LYS A 168 -9.39 6.80 3.17
CA LYS A 168 -9.26 7.97 2.30
C LYS A 168 -7.93 8.66 2.48
N THR A 169 -7.33 8.96 1.36
CA THR A 169 -6.19 9.85 1.26
C THR A 169 -6.57 11.07 0.46
N PHE A 170 -6.17 12.23 0.93
CA PHE A 170 -6.40 13.50 0.26
C PHE A 170 -5.11 13.96 -0.38
N GLN A 171 -5.16 14.20 -1.67
CA GLN A 171 -4.05 14.79 -2.39
C GLN A 171 -4.19 16.31 -2.39
N ILE A 172 -3.19 17.01 -1.90
CA ILE A 172 -3.09 18.46 -2.04
C ILE A 172 -2.60 18.75 -3.45
N SER A 173 -3.47 19.34 -4.27
CA SER A 173 -3.18 19.57 -5.70
C SER A 173 -2.46 20.89 -5.99
N ALA A 174 -2.38 21.79 -5.02
CA ALA A 174 -1.72 23.08 -5.15
C ALA A 174 -1.19 23.58 -3.80
N ALA A 175 -0.22 24.47 -3.83
CA ALA A 175 0.23 25.15 -2.62
C ALA A 175 -0.93 25.95 -2.00
N GLY A 176 -1.10 25.83 -0.69
CA GLY A 176 -2.19 26.50 0.03
C GLY A 176 -2.21 26.16 1.51
N THR A 177 -3.23 26.64 2.20
CA THR A 177 -3.46 26.35 3.60
C THR A 177 -4.60 25.33 3.72
N LEU A 178 -4.32 24.21 4.36
CA LEU A 178 -5.34 23.24 4.75
C LEU A 178 -5.85 23.59 6.16
N ARG A 179 -7.16 23.77 6.30
CA ARG A 179 -7.81 23.94 7.59
C ARG A 179 -8.61 22.70 7.93
N VAL A 180 -8.28 22.07 9.03
CA VAL A 180 -9.08 21.00 9.60
C VAL A 180 -10.08 21.62 10.57
N VAL A 181 -11.36 21.35 10.35
CA VAL A 181 -12.45 21.81 11.22
C VAL A 181 -13.17 20.58 11.74
N SER A 182 -13.30 20.48 13.06
CA SER A 182 -14.08 19.39 13.64
C SER A 182 -15.57 19.64 13.40
N THR A 183 -16.39 18.59 13.51
CA THR A 183 -17.84 18.68 13.35
C THR A 183 -18.50 19.52 14.46
N ASP A 184 -17.79 19.74 15.55
CA ASP A 184 -18.28 20.49 16.70
C ASP A 184 -17.83 21.98 16.68
N GLY A 185 -17.15 22.41 15.64
CA GLY A 185 -16.71 23.80 15.43
C GLY A 185 -15.23 24.05 15.60
#